data_7664e418aff33ab52d4672824daa8571
#
_entry.id   7664e418aff33ab52d4672824daa8571
#
_cell.length_a   1.000
_cell.length_b   1.000
_cell.length_c   1.000
_cell.angle_alpha   90.00
_cell.angle_beta   90.00
_cell.angle_gamma   90.00
#
_symmetry.space_group_name_H-M   'P 1'
#
loop_
_entity.id
_entity.type
_entity.pdbx_description
1 polymer ?
#
loop_
_entity_poly.entity_id
_entity_poly.type
_entity_poly.pdbx_seq_one_letter_code
_entity_poly.pdbx_strand_id
1 'polypeptide(L)'
;MIRQGKRAWKKSMRLMVDANIILDVLQAREPYLADSSAISRMCETKMAEGHISTLSFANLVYVMRKELDPEAIEEILKILSLIYRFDDLTQADLSNAASLKWNDFEDAVQAVIAKRIHADYIITRNVKDFQGSKIMALTLSELLARI
;
A
#
# COMPACT_ATOMS: atom_id res chain seq x y z
N MET A 1 -31.40 7.71 -13.58
CA MET A 1 -31.60 6.33 -13.15
C MET A 1 -30.50 5.45 -13.61
N ILE A 2 -30.54 5.10 -14.87
CA ILE A 2 -29.53 4.19 -15.42
C ILE A 2 -28.15 4.77 -15.30
N ARG A 3 -28.05 6.05 -15.47
CA ARG A 3 -26.77 6.74 -15.35
C ARG A 3 -26.17 6.64 -13.98
N GLN A 4 -27.00 6.79 -12.96
CA GLN A 4 -26.56 6.64 -11.59
C GLN A 4 -26.13 5.20 -11.31
N GLY A 5 -26.88 4.23 -11.86
CA GLY A 5 -26.50 2.85 -11.75
C GLY A 5 -25.14 2.58 -12.36
N LYS A 6 -24.87 3.18 -13.52
CA LYS A 6 -23.56 3.02 -14.16
C LYS A 6 -22.45 3.58 -13.30
N ARG A 7 -22.68 4.75 -12.70
CA ARG A 7 -21.69 5.35 -11.82
C ARG A 7 -21.43 4.51 -10.59
N ALA A 8 -22.51 3.99 -10.00
CA ALA A 8 -22.38 3.14 -8.82
C ALA A 8 -21.59 1.86 -9.12
N TRP A 9 -21.60 1.42 -10.37
CA TRP A 9 -20.87 0.21 -10.78
C TRP A 9 -19.44 0.48 -11.15
N LYS A 10 -19.05 1.75 -11.27
CA LYS A 10 -17.68 2.08 -11.58
C LYS A 10 -16.79 1.63 -10.43
N LYS A 11 -15.86 0.78 -10.74
CA LYS A 11 -14.97 0.20 -9.75
C LYS A 11 -14.01 1.25 -9.23
N SER A 12 -13.82 1.29 -7.91
CA SER A 12 -12.78 2.13 -7.32
C SER A 12 -11.42 1.62 -7.74
N MET A 13 -10.48 2.55 -7.93
CA MET A 13 -9.10 2.24 -8.23
C MET A 13 -8.49 1.50 -7.04
N ARG A 14 -7.82 0.38 -7.32
CA ARG A 14 -7.19 -0.45 -6.28
C ARG A 14 -5.70 -0.19 -6.25
N LEU A 15 -5.19 0.19 -5.10
CA LEU A 15 -3.80 0.58 -4.91
C LEU A 15 -3.14 -0.32 -3.87
N MET A 16 -1.98 -0.89 -4.22
CA MET A 16 -1.10 -1.51 -3.24
C MET A 16 -0.19 -0.41 -2.71
N VAL A 17 -0.28 -0.10 -1.42
CA VAL A 17 0.45 1.03 -0.81
C VAL A 17 1.71 0.52 -0.13
N ASP A 18 2.85 1.09 -0.51
CA ASP A 18 4.15 0.73 0.08
C ASP A 18 4.16 1.12 1.56
N ALA A 19 4.72 0.25 2.39
CA ALA A 19 4.80 0.46 3.84
C ALA A 19 5.47 1.80 4.20
N ASN A 20 6.43 2.27 3.40
CA ASN A 20 7.08 3.55 3.68
C ASN A 20 6.12 4.73 3.65
N ILE A 21 5.07 4.67 2.84
CA ILE A 21 4.06 5.72 2.82
C ILE A 21 3.31 5.78 4.14
N ILE A 22 3.00 4.63 4.72
CA ILE A 22 2.34 4.57 6.02
C ILE A 22 3.28 5.05 7.12
N LEU A 23 4.54 4.62 7.08
CA LEU A 23 5.55 5.07 8.03
C LEU A 23 5.77 6.59 7.96
N ASP A 24 5.75 7.16 6.76
CA ASP A 24 5.89 8.60 6.59
C ASP A 24 4.82 9.36 7.39
N VAL A 25 3.59 8.85 7.38
CA VAL A 25 2.49 9.47 8.13
C VAL A 25 2.67 9.23 9.63
N LEU A 26 2.91 7.99 10.04
CA LEU A 26 3.00 7.64 11.45
C LEU A 26 4.18 8.31 12.15
N GLN A 27 5.30 8.48 11.44
CA GLN A 27 6.52 9.08 11.99
C GLN A 27 6.71 10.53 11.56
N ALA A 28 5.74 11.12 10.86
CA ALA A 28 5.80 12.51 10.37
C ALA A 28 7.10 12.81 9.63
N ARG A 29 7.46 11.95 8.66
CA ARG A 29 8.74 12.05 7.94
C ARG A 29 8.70 13.15 6.88
N GLU A 30 9.56 14.15 7.01
CA GLU A 30 9.72 15.16 5.97
C GLU A 30 10.85 14.77 5.01
N PRO A 31 10.74 15.13 3.75
CA PRO A 31 9.71 15.97 3.10
C PRO A 31 8.50 15.17 2.58
N TYR A 32 8.31 13.94 2.99
CA TYR A 32 7.33 13.01 2.43
C TYR A 32 5.93 13.12 3.04
N LEU A 33 5.81 13.75 4.21
CA LEU A 33 4.58 13.72 4.99
C LEU A 33 3.36 14.21 4.22
N ALA A 34 3.49 15.30 3.47
CA ALA A 34 2.35 15.88 2.76
C ALA A 34 1.79 14.91 1.70
N ASP A 35 2.67 14.36 0.87
CA ASP A 35 2.24 13.44 -0.19
C ASP A 35 1.71 12.14 0.38
N SER A 36 2.41 11.57 1.36
CA SER A 36 1.99 10.31 1.98
C SER A 36 0.66 10.47 2.72
N SER A 37 0.44 11.63 3.36
CA SER A 37 -0.84 11.93 4.01
C SER A 37 -1.97 12.06 2.98
N ALA A 38 -1.70 12.64 1.82
CA ALA A 38 -2.69 12.74 0.75
C ALA A 38 -3.11 11.37 0.25
N ILE A 39 -2.17 10.45 0.09
CA ILE A 39 -2.47 9.06 -0.31
C ILE A 39 -3.34 8.40 0.76
N SER A 40 -2.98 8.53 2.03
CA SER A 40 -3.76 7.97 3.13
C SER A 40 -5.19 8.51 3.14
N ARG A 41 -5.35 9.81 2.87
CA ARG A 41 -6.68 10.43 2.81
C ARG A 41 -7.51 9.90 1.65
N MET A 42 -6.89 9.68 0.49
CA MET A 42 -7.59 9.08 -0.64
C MET A 42 -8.16 7.71 -0.28
N CYS A 43 -7.38 6.92 0.45
CA CYS A 43 -7.81 5.59 0.88
C CYS A 43 -8.87 5.67 1.98
N GLU A 44 -8.70 6.58 2.93
CA GLU A 44 -9.63 6.78 4.03
C GLU A 44 -11.00 7.22 3.53
N THR A 45 -11.04 8.13 2.58
CA THR A 45 -12.29 8.66 2.01
C THR A 45 -12.88 7.77 0.92
N LYS A 46 -12.22 6.64 0.62
CA LYS A 46 -12.66 5.68 -0.39
C LYS A 46 -12.65 6.21 -1.82
N MET A 47 -11.87 7.25 -2.08
CA MET A 47 -11.55 7.67 -3.45
C MET A 47 -10.75 6.59 -4.14
N ALA A 48 -9.96 5.84 -3.37
CA ALA A 48 -9.23 4.66 -3.84
C ALA A 48 -9.40 3.55 -2.80
N GLU A 49 -9.27 2.31 -3.26
CA GLU A 49 -9.27 1.15 -2.38
C GLU A 49 -7.80 0.84 -2.06
N GLY A 50 -7.36 1.23 -0.85
CA GLY A 50 -5.99 1.03 -0.42
C GLY A 50 -5.77 -0.35 0.17
N HIS A 51 -4.68 -1.00 -0.23
CA HIS A 51 -4.29 -2.32 0.26
C HIS A 51 -2.88 -2.28 0.83
N ILE A 52 -2.64 -3.02 1.89
CA ILE A 52 -1.30 -3.30 2.40
C ILE A 52 -1.20 -4.79 2.69
N SER A 53 0.01 -5.34 2.63
CA SER A 53 0.19 -6.73 3.01
C SER A 53 0.33 -6.86 4.52
N THR A 54 -0.04 -8.02 5.05
CA THR A 54 0.18 -8.32 6.47
C THR A 54 1.67 -8.27 6.81
N LEU A 55 2.54 -8.61 5.86
CA LEU A 55 3.98 -8.48 6.04
C LEU A 55 4.38 -7.01 6.25
N SER A 56 3.82 -6.10 5.48
CA SER A 56 4.12 -4.67 5.62
C SER A 56 3.73 -4.15 6.99
N PHE A 57 2.60 -4.59 7.53
CA PHE A 57 2.21 -4.19 8.87
C PHE A 57 3.21 -4.71 9.92
N ALA A 58 3.58 -5.99 9.84
CA ALA A 58 4.56 -6.56 10.77
C ALA A 58 5.88 -5.81 10.70
N ASN A 59 6.32 -5.46 9.49
CA ASN A 59 7.57 -4.73 9.30
C ASN A 59 7.52 -3.31 9.85
N LEU A 60 6.40 -2.60 9.67
CA LEU A 60 6.29 -1.24 10.22
C LEU A 60 6.31 -1.27 11.74
N VAL A 61 5.68 -2.26 12.37
CA VAL A 61 5.74 -2.42 13.83
C VAL A 61 7.20 -2.65 14.27
N TYR A 62 7.93 -3.47 13.53
CA TYR A 62 9.34 -3.70 13.83
C TYR A 62 10.17 -2.42 13.70
N VAL A 63 9.96 -1.66 12.63
CA VAL A 63 10.66 -0.39 12.43
C VAL A 63 10.39 0.58 13.59
N MET A 64 9.16 0.62 14.07
CA MET A 64 8.73 1.54 15.13
C MET A 64 8.81 0.94 16.52
N ARG A 65 9.45 -0.21 16.69
CA ARG A 65 9.41 -0.98 17.95
C ARG A 65 9.85 -0.22 19.19
N LYS A 66 10.71 0.78 19.02
CA LYS A 66 11.17 1.61 20.15
C LYS A 66 10.18 2.71 20.51
N GLU A 67 9.25 3.00 19.62
CA GLU A 67 8.26 4.08 19.77
C GLU A 67 6.89 3.56 20.18
N LEU A 68 6.65 2.24 20.02
CA LEU A 68 5.34 1.64 20.23
C LEU A 68 5.33 0.66 21.38
N ASP A 69 4.42 0.87 22.32
CA ASP A 69 4.06 -0.15 23.30
C ASP A 69 2.94 -1.04 22.74
N PRO A 70 2.59 -2.14 23.41
CA PRO A 70 1.55 -3.05 22.92
C PRO A 70 0.19 -2.39 22.68
N GLU A 71 -0.19 -1.43 23.52
CA GLU A 71 -1.46 -0.73 23.34
C GLU A 71 -1.45 0.12 22.07
N ALA A 72 -0.34 0.79 21.81
CA ALA A 72 -0.19 1.61 20.60
C ALA A 72 -0.23 0.75 19.34
N ILE A 73 0.37 -0.45 19.37
CA ILE A 73 0.32 -1.39 18.25
C ILE A 73 -1.13 -1.77 17.94
N GLU A 74 -1.89 -2.10 18.96
CA GLU A 74 -3.30 -2.48 18.77
C GLU A 74 -4.09 -1.32 18.18
N GLU A 75 -3.86 -0.10 18.69
CA GLU A 75 -4.55 1.09 18.20
C GLU A 75 -4.22 1.38 16.74
N ILE A 76 -2.96 1.28 16.37
CA ILE A 76 -2.54 1.50 14.98
C ILE A 76 -3.16 0.46 14.06
N LEU A 77 -3.21 -0.81 14.50
CA LEU A 77 -3.85 -1.85 13.69
C LEU A 77 -5.32 -1.53 13.45
N LYS A 78 -6.04 -1.07 14.48
CA LYS A 78 -7.44 -0.68 14.35
C LYS A 78 -7.61 0.46 13.36
N ILE A 79 -6.79 1.50 13.49
CA ILE A 79 -6.86 2.67 12.62
C ILE A 79 -6.58 2.29 11.17
N LEU A 80 -5.51 1.55 10.94
CA LEU A 80 -5.14 1.15 9.59
C LEU A 80 -6.17 0.22 8.97
N SER A 81 -6.84 -0.60 9.78
CA SER A 81 -7.91 -1.48 9.29
C SER A 81 -9.14 -0.72 8.81
N LEU A 82 -9.32 0.52 9.27
CA LEU A 82 -10.41 1.37 8.78
C LEU A 82 -10.06 2.03 7.44
N ILE A 83 -8.77 2.20 7.17
CA ILE A 83 -8.28 2.92 6.00
C ILE A 83 -7.92 1.96 4.86
N TYR A 84 -7.28 0.86 5.19
CA TYR A 84 -6.72 -0.09 4.22
C TYR A 84 -7.33 -1.47 4.38
N ARG A 85 -7.34 -2.22 3.28
CA ARG A 85 -7.57 -3.66 3.32
C ARG A 85 -6.23 -4.35 3.50
N PHE A 86 -6.20 -5.36 4.36
CA PHE A 86 -4.99 -6.14 4.60
C PHE A 86 -5.05 -7.41 3.77
N ASP A 87 -4.00 -7.66 2.99
CA ASP A 87 -3.90 -8.87 2.18
C ASP A 87 -2.93 -9.84 2.86
N ASP A 88 -3.41 -11.05 3.08
CA ASP A 88 -2.61 -12.06 3.75
C ASP A 88 -1.41 -12.47 2.90
N LEU A 89 -0.28 -12.61 3.56
CA LEU A 89 0.92 -13.16 2.94
C LEU A 89 0.78 -14.69 2.92
N THR A 90 0.87 -15.28 1.73
CA THR A 90 0.79 -16.73 1.58
C THR A 90 2.15 -17.32 1.27
N GLN A 91 2.28 -18.64 1.46
CA GLN A 91 3.51 -19.33 1.09
C GLN A 91 3.77 -19.21 -0.43
N ALA A 92 2.73 -19.25 -1.23
CA ALA A 92 2.85 -19.10 -2.68
C ALA A 92 3.42 -17.71 -3.02
N ASP A 93 2.98 -16.67 -2.30
CA ASP A 93 3.53 -15.33 -2.50
C ASP A 93 5.04 -15.31 -2.22
N LEU A 94 5.47 -15.97 -1.16
CA LEU A 94 6.90 -16.03 -0.82
C LEU A 94 7.69 -16.74 -1.92
N SER A 95 7.19 -17.86 -2.42
CA SER A 95 7.85 -18.60 -3.48
C SER A 95 7.94 -17.78 -4.76
N ASN A 96 6.86 -17.12 -5.12
CA ASN A 96 6.81 -16.29 -6.33
C ASN A 96 7.73 -15.07 -6.20
N ALA A 97 7.76 -14.45 -5.01
CA ALA A 97 8.63 -13.31 -4.78
C ALA A 97 10.11 -13.72 -4.83
N ALA A 98 10.44 -14.87 -4.24
CA ALA A 98 11.81 -15.34 -4.24
C ALA A 98 12.31 -15.61 -5.67
N SER A 99 11.43 -16.07 -6.55
CA SER A 99 11.81 -16.37 -7.95
C SER A 99 12.07 -15.12 -8.77
N LEU A 100 11.61 -13.95 -8.32
CA LEU A 100 11.90 -12.69 -9.01
C LEU A 100 13.37 -12.29 -8.89
N LYS A 101 14.06 -12.76 -7.85
CA LYS A 101 15.48 -12.46 -7.60
C LYS A 101 15.76 -10.97 -7.38
N TRP A 102 14.82 -10.25 -6.79
CA TRP A 102 15.03 -8.85 -6.45
C TRP A 102 15.89 -8.72 -5.20
N ASN A 103 16.64 -7.62 -5.10
CA ASN A 103 17.48 -7.35 -3.93
C ASN A 103 16.65 -7.13 -2.68
N ASP A 104 15.53 -6.42 -2.80
CA ASP A 104 14.63 -6.20 -1.67
C ASP A 104 13.48 -7.20 -1.73
N PHE A 105 13.48 -8.14 -0.78
CA PHE A 105 12.47 -9.20 -0.76
C PHE A 105 11.08 -8.68 -0.41
N GLU A 106 11.00 -7.68 0.48
CA GLU A 106 9.69 -7.11 0.82
C GLU A 106 9.06 -6.44 -0.38
N ASP A 107 9.84 -5.71 -1.18
CA ASP A 107 9.34 -5.10 -2.41
C ASP A 107 8.85 -6.17 -3.38
N ALA A 108 9.59 -7.26 -3.51
CA ALA A 108 9.18 -8.38 -4.35
C ALA A 108 7.85 -8.98 -3.87
N VAL A 109 7.68 -9.13 -2.57
CA VAL A 109 6.43 -9.63 -2.00
C VAL A 109 5.27 -8.67 -2.30
N GLN A 110 5.48 -7.37 -2.15
CA GLN A 110 4.45 -6.39 -2.47
C GLN A 110 4.05 -6.47 -3.94
N ALA A 111 5.02 -6.61 -4.85
CA ALA A 111 4.75 -6.71 -6.28
C ALA A 111 3.94 -7.97 -6.60
N VAL A 112 4.27 -9.09 -5.99
CA VAL A 112 3.55 -10.36 -6.19
C VAL A 112 2.11 -10.26 -5.68
N ILE A 113 1.92 -9.71 -4.49
CA ILE A 113 0.58 -9.55 -3.92
C ILE A 113 -0.23 -8.57 -4.77
N ALA A 114 0.39 -7.47 -5.21
CA ALA A 114 -0.29 -6.49 -6.07
C ALA A 114 -0.86 -7.15 -7.31
N LYS A 115 -0.09 -8.04 -7.94
CA LYS A 115 -0.57 -8.79 -9.11
C LYS A 115 -1.71 -9.74 -8.73
N ARG A 116 -1.58 -10.45 -7.62
CA ARG A 116 -2.59 -11.43 -7.19
C ARG A 116 -3.94 -10.78 -6.91
N ILE A 117 -3.93 -9.61 -6.30
CA ILE A 117 -5.18 -8.90 -5.96
C ILE A 117 -5.69 -8.03 -7.11
N HIS A 118 -5.03 -8.05 -8.25
CA HIS A 118 -5.37 -7.22 -9.40
C HIS A 118 -5.36 -5.73 -9.08
N ALA A 119 -4.32 -5.27 -8.38
CA ALA A 119 -4.14 -3.86 -8.11
C ALA A 119 -3.96 -3.10 -9.43
N ASP A 120 -4.47 -1.87 -9.48
CA ASP A 120 -4.26 -1.01 -10.63
C ASP A 120 -2.84 -0.45 -10.63
N TYR A 121 -2.35 -0.09 -9.45
CA TYR A 121 -0.99 0.47 -9.27
C TYR A 121 -0.42 0.09 -7.91
N ILE A 122 0.90 0.11 -7.84
CA ILE A 122 1.63 0.15 -6.56
C ILE A 122 1.95 1.61 -6.31
N ILE A 123 1.66 2.11 -5.12
CA ILE A 123 1.98 3.51 -4.76
C ILE A 123 3.20 3.50 -3.84
N THR A 124 4.24 4.19 -4.28
CA THR A 124 5.52 4.24 -3.59
C THR A 124 6.22 5.56 -3.90
N ARG A 125 7.15 5.98 -3.06
CA ARG A 125 8.02 7.10 -3.41
C ARG A 125 9.33 6.65 -4.04
N ASN A 126 9.56 5.34 -4.15
CA ASN A 126 10.76 4.75 -4.71
C ASN A 126 10.41 3.85 -5.91
N VAL A 127 9.91 4.45 -6.98
CA VAL A 127 9.43 3.72 -8.16
C VAL A 127 10.50 2.80 -8.75
N LYS A 128 11.77 3.20 -8.65
CA LYS A 128 12.89 2.40 -9.19
C LYS A 128 12.97 1.01 -8.55
N ASP A 129 12.57 0.88 -7.29
CA ASP A 129 12.65 -0.38 -6.57
C ASP A 129 11.65 -1.41 -7.09
N PHE A 130 10.70 -0.97 -7.91
CA PHE A 130 9.66 -1.83 -8.48
C PHE A 130 9.79 -2.05 -9.98
N GLN A 131 10.97 -1.78 -10.54
CA GLN A 131 11.22 -2.12 -11.94
C GLN A 131 11.11 -3.64 -12.11
N GLY A 132 10.44 -4.06 -13.15
CA GLY A 132 10.17 -5.47 -13.37
C GLY A 132 8.88 -5.98 -12.73
N SER A 133 8.18 -5.14 -11.97
CA SER A 133 6.87 -5.48 -11.44
C SER A 133 5.86 -5.58 -12.58
N LYS A 134 4.95 -6.56 -12.49
CA LYS A 134 3.84 -6.68 -13.45
C LYS A 134 2.83 -5.56 -13.27
N ILE A 135 2.69 -5.06 -12.04
CA ILE A 135 1.82 -3.92 -11.74
C ILE A 135 2.70 -2.68 -11.70
N MET A 136 2.29 -1.64 -12.42
CA MET A 136 3.06 -0.40 -12.51
C MET A 136 3.13 0.31 -11.17
N ALA A 137 4.33 0.75 -10.78
CA ALA A 137 4.52 1.55 -9.58
C ALA A 137 4.52 3.03 -9.93
N LEU A 138 3.84 3.84 -9.12
CA LEU A 138 3.69 5.28 -9.33
C LEU A 138 3.92 6.03 -8.03
N THR A 139 4.43 7.27 -8.15
CA THR A 139 4.38 8.25 -7.07
C THR A 139 3.00 8.89 -7.03
N LEU A 140 2.72 9.69 -5.99
CA LEU A 140 1.46 10.43 -5.92
C LEU A 140 1.30 11.33 -7.16
N SER A 141 2.34 12.08 -7.52
CA SER A 141 2.28 12.99 -8.67
C SER A 141 1.93 12.24 -9.97
N GLU A 142 2.56 11.09 -10.17
CA GLU A 142 2.30 10.28 -11.34
C GLU A 142 0.88 9.71 -11.34
N LEU A 143 0.38 9.32 -10.18
CA LEU A 143 -0.98 8.84 -10.03
C LEU A 143 -1.99 9.94 -10.39
N LEU A 144 -1.79 11.14 -9.83
CA LEU A 144 -2.70 12.26 -10.07
C LEU A 144 -2.73 12.67 -11.55
N ALA A 145 -1.64 12.47 -12.26
CA ALA A 145 -1.59 12.77 -13.70
C ALA A 145 -2.43 11.78 -14.53
N ARG A 146 -2.83 10.65 -13.95
CA ARG A 146 -3.57 9.61 -14.66
C ARG A 146 -5.06 9.57 -14.34
N ILE A 147 -5.50 10.34 -13.35
CA ILE A 147 -6.91 10.31 -12.90
C ILE A 147 -7.62 11.65 -13.10
#